data_67b6dde56eb762007ce52ee6e1bb5b9f
#
_entry.id   67b6dde56eb762007ce52ee6e1bb5b9f
#
_cell.length_a   1.000
_cell.length_b   1.000
_cell.length_c   1.000
_cell.angle_alpha   90.00
_cell.angle_beta   90.00
_cell.angle_gamma   90.00
#
_symmetry.space_group_name_H-M   'P 1'
#
loop_
_entity.id
_entity.type
_entity.pdbx_description
1 polymer ?
#
loop_
_entity_poly.entity_id
_entity_poly.type
_entity_poly.pdbx_seq_one_letter_code
_entity_poly.pdbx_strand_id
1 'polypeptide(L)'
;ENIILVLTIDIALNRSCRQLEWRHLIVMKKVITYGTFDLLHWGHIHLLRRAKEMGDYLVVAISSDEFNKLKNKKSYHSFENRKMILEAIRYVDEVIPEHTWEQKVQDVQDHQIDVFVMGDDWEGKFDFLKEHCEVVYLPRTEGISTTQIKNDLLAVSK
;
A
#
# COMPACT_ATOMS: atom_id res chain seq x y z
N GLU A 1 21.37 19.22 51.06
CA GLU A 1 21.73 18.10 50.14
C GLU A 1 20.47 17.39 49.55
N ASN A 2 19.34 17.36 50.28
CA ASN A 2 18.11 16.64 49.79
C ASN A 2 17.32 17.38 48.71
N ILE A 3 17.43 18.70 48.58
CA ILE A 3 16.68 19.51 47.62
C ILE A 3 17.23 19.32 46.16
N ILE A 4 18.55 19.19 46.05
CA ILE A 4 19.20 18.99 44.74
C ILE A 4 18.86 17.60 44.17
N LEU A 5 18.76 16.57 45.01
CA LEU A 5 18.41 15.21 44.59
C LEU A 5 16.96 15.11 44.09
N VAL A 6 16.02 15.79 44.74
CA VAL A 6 14.61 15.81 44.33
C VAL A 6 14.42 16.53 42.99
N LEU A 7 15.10 17.67 42.79
CA LEU A 7 15.05 18.40 41.52
C LEU A 7 15.70 17.63 40.35
N THR A 8 16.75 16.84 40.65
CA THR A 8 17.40 16.02 39.60
C THR A 8 16.54 14.83 39.21
N ILE A 9 15.82 14.23 40.15
CA ILE A 9 14.86 13.14 39.88
C ILE A 9 13.65 13.66 39.09
N ASP A 10 13.10 14.81 39.44
CA ASP A 10 11.98 15.42 38.72
C ASP A 10 12.34 15.80 37.28
N ILE A 11 13.55 16.31 37.03
CA ILE A 11 14.04 16.64 35.69
C ILE A 11 14.28 15.37 34.87
N ALA A 12 14.79 14.29 35.47
CA ALA A 12 15.03 13.01 34.81
C ALA A 12 13.71 12.30 34.47
N LEU A 13 12.74 12.27 35.38
CA LEU A 13 11.40 11.72 35.17
C LEU A 13 10.63 12.52 34.09
N ASN A 14 10.72 13.85 34.14
CA ASN A 14 10.05 14.72 33.17
C ASN A 14 10.65 14.63 31.75
N ARG A 15 11.97 14.35 31.63
CA ARG A 15 12.59 14.07 30.32
C ARG A 15 12.22 12.69 29.79
N SER A 16 12.16 11.66 30.65
CA SER A 16 11.74 10.32 30.26
C SER A 16 10.27 10.28 29.87
N CYS A 17 9.40 10.96 30.61
CA CYS A 17 7.97 11.07 30.31
C CYS A 17 7.74 11.84 28.99
N ARG A 18 8.44 12.97 28.78
CA ARG A 18 8.35 13.73 27.51
C ARG A 18 8.86 12.93 26.31
N GLN A 19 9.92 12.12 26.46
CA GLN A 19 10.38 11.26 25.37
C GLN A 19 9.41 10.11 25.06
N LEU A 20 8.65 9.63 26.04
CA LEU A 20 7.58 8.65 25.85
C LEU A 20 6.35 9.29 25.20
N GLU A 21 5.97 10.51 25.58
CA GLU A 21 4.85 11.24 24.96
C GLU A 21 5.10 11.57 23.47
N TRP A 22 6.33 11.93 23.10
CA TRP A 22 6.67 12.20 21.69
C TRP A 22 6.74 10.91 20.85
N ARG A 23 7.03 9.76 21.41
CA ARG A 23 6.99 8.47 20.71
C ARG A 23 5.55 7.98 20.44
N HIS A 24 4.56 8.46 21.18
CA HIS A 24 3.15 8.10 20.99
C HIS A 24 2.41 9.00 19.99
N LEU A 25 3.04 10.07 19.49
CA LEU A 25 2.37 11.09 18.67
C LEU A 25 2.67 11.02 17.16
N ILE A 26 3.53 10.10 16.71
CA ILE A 26 3.69 9.85 15.28
C ILE A 26 2.99 8.53 14.95
N VAL A 27 1.69 8.55 14.95
CA VAL A 27 0.91 7.46 14.33
C VAL A 27 1.02 7.68 12.83
N MET A 28 1.86 6.90 12.17
CA MET A 28 1.98 6.91 10.70
C MET A 28 0.68 6.39 10.10
N LYS A 29 0.00 7.21 9.31
CA LYS A 29 -1.19 6.78 8.57
C LYS A 29 -0.78 5.83 7.45
N LYS A 30 -1.22 4.56 7.53
CA LYS A 30 -0.86 3.51 6.58
C LYS A 30 -1.95 3.30 5.54
N VAL A 31 -1.52 3.22 4.31
CA VAL A 31 -2.39 3.01 3.14
C VAL A 31 -2.04 1.69 2.48
N ILE A 32 -3.03 0.93 2.01
CA ILE A 32 -2.81 -0.27 1.20
C ILE A 32 -3.55 -0.19 -0.13
N THR A 33 -2.92 -0.70 -1.18
CA THR A 33 -3.56 -0.90 -2.49
C THR A 33 -3.21 -2.28 -3.06
N TYR A 34 -4.08 -2.81 -3.91
CA TYR A 34 -3.93 -4.14 -4.49
C TYR A 34 -3.90 -4.09 -6.02
N GLY A 35 -3.14 -4.99 -6.63
CA GLY A 35 -3.13 -5.12 -8.08
C GLY A 35 -2.17 -6.17 -8.60
N THR A 36 -2.20 -6.41 -9.90
CA THR A 36 -1.20 -7.24 -10.58
C THR A 36 0.07 -6.44 -10.90
N PHE A 37 -0.07 -5.16 -11.23
CA PHE A 37 1.01 -4.24 -11.61
C PHE A 37 1.95 -4.80 -12.67
N ASP A 38 1.39 -5.52 -13.66
CA ASP A 38 2.13 -6.06 -14.77
C ASP A 38 2.40 -4.98 -15.83
N LEU A 39 3.58 -5.03 -16.49
CA LEU A 39 4.01 -4.01 -17.45
C LEU A 39 3.80 -2.59 -16.88
N LEU A 40 4.49 -2.27 -15.79
CA LEU A 40 4.31 -1.02 -15.07
C LEU A 40 4.29 0.18 -16.03
N HIS A 41 3.27 1.02 -15.92
CA HIS A 41 3.06 2.17 -16.77
C HIS A 41 2.61 3.39 -15.95
N TRP A 42 2.59 4.57 -16.59
CA TRP A 42 2.26 5.83 -15.90
C TRP A 42 0.90 5.84 -15.19
N GLY A 43 -0.08 5.07 -15.67
CA GLY A 43 -1.37 4.90 -14.97
C GLY A 43 -1.22 4.24 -13.60
N HIS A 44 -0.34 3.22 -13.49
CA HIS A 44 0.00 2.64 -12.19
C HIS A 44 0.74 3.65 -11.29
N ILE A 45 1.67 4.43 -11.86
CA ILE A 45 2.40 5.46 -11.11
C ILE A 45 1.45 6.53 -10.55
N HIS A 46 0.44 6.94 -11.32
CA HIS A 46 -0.59 7.89 -10.86
C HIS A 46 -1.43 7.32 -9.71
N LEU A 47 -1.82 6.04 -9.79
CA LEU A 47 -2.53 5.37 -8.70
C LEU A 47 -1.68 5.34 -7.43
N LEU A 48 -0.43 4.87 -7.54
CA LEU A 48 0.49 4.76 -6.41
C LEU A 48 0.78 6.12 -5.76
N ARG A 49 0.99 7.17 -6.57
CA ARG A 49 1.17 8.53 -6.06
C ARG A 49 -0.05 9.00 -5.27
N ARG A 50 -1.25 8.88 -5.84
CA ARG A 50 -2.50 9.30 -5.20
C ARG A 50 -2.81 8.50 -3.93
N ALA A 51 -2.51 7.20 -3.93
CA ALA A 51 -2.61 6.37 -2.74
C ALA A 51 -1.61 6.83 -1.66
N LYS A 52 -0.36 7.11 -2.01
CA LYS A 52 0.66 7.63 -1.09
C LYS A 52 0.29 8.98 -0.49
N GLU A 53 -0.37 9.85 -1.25
CA GLU A 53 -0.85 11.16 -0.78
C GLU A 53 -1.94 11.06 0.30
N MET A 54 -2.52 9.87 0.53
CA MET A 54 -3.54 9.63 1.56
C MET A 54 -2.97 9.23 2.91
N GLY A 55 -1.65 8.99 3.00
CA GLY A 55 -0.98 8.63 4.25
C GLY A 55 0.53 8.72 4.19
N ASP A 56 1.15 8.30 5.28
CA ASP A 56 2.60 8.40 5.47
C ASP A 56 3.35 7.16 4.96
N TYR A 57 2.67 6.01 4.85
CA TYR A 57 3.24 4.72 4.50
C TYR A 57 2.33 3.97 3.53
N LEU A 58 2.85 3.61 2.36
CA LEU A 58 2.09 2.88 1.33
C LEU A 58 2.57 1.44 1.22
N VAL A 59 1.66 0.51 1.54
CA VAL A 59 1.81 -0.92 1.29
C VAL A 59 1.16 -1.24 -0.06
N VAL A 60 1.85 -1.99 -0.90
CA VAL A 60 1.34 -2.46 -2.19
C VAL A 60 1.27 -3.98 -2.19
N ALA A 61 0.07 -4.53 -2.17
CA ALA A 61 -0.16 -5.97 -2.27
C ALA A 61 -0.27 -6.40 -3.74
N ILE A 62 0.67 -7.24 -4.19
CA ILE A 62 0.70 -7.70 -5.58
C ILE A 62 0.31 -9.16 -5.70
N SER A 63 -0.54 -9.46 -6.67
CA SER A 63 -1.00 -10.82 -6.93
C SER A 63 0.16 -11.75 -7.26
N SER A 64 0.25 -12.87 -6.54
CA SER A 64 1.22 -13.94 -6.86
C SER A 64 0.93 -14.52 -8.25
N ASP A 65 1.90 -15.22 -8.83
CA ASP A 65 1.72 -15.84 -10.15
C ASP A 65 0.67 -16.95 -10.11
N GLU A 66 0.58 -17.67 -8.98
CA GLU A 66 -0.45 -18.69 -8.73
C GLU A 66 -1.84 -18.04 -8.64
N PHE A 67 -1.97 -16.95 -7.90
CA PHE A 67 -3.23 -16.24 -7.76
C PHE A 67 -3.68 -15.59 -9.08
N ASN A 68 -2.74 -15.10 -9.91
CA ASN A 68 -3.04 -14.64 -11.26
C ASN A 68 -3.60 -15.76 -12.14
N LYS A 69 -3.05 -17.00 -12.05
CA LYS A 69 -3.58 -18.17 -12.76
C LYS A 69 -5.02 -18.47 -12.34
N LEU A 70 -5.33 -18.43 -11.04
CA LEU A 70 -6.69 -18.63 -10.53
C LEU A 70 -7.67 -17.56 -11.05
N LYS A 71 -7.20 -16.31 -11.26
CA LYS A 71 -7.98 -15.21 -11.85
C LYS A 71 -8.05 -15.26 -13.38
N ASN A 72 -7.52 -16.30 -14.04
CA ASN A 72 -7.36 -16.40 -15.49
C ASN A 72 -6.59 -15.22 -16.10
N LYS A 73 -5.65 -14.67 -15.33
CA LYS A 73 -4.76 -13.59 -15.78
C LYS A 73 -3.36 -14.14 -16.01
N LYS A 74 -2.77 -13.79 -17.15
CA LYS A 74 -1.37 -14.06 -17.47
C LYS A 74 -0.58 -12.76 -17.39
N SER A 75 0.30 -12.64 -16.40
CA SER A 75 1.27 -11.56 -16.32
C SER A 75 2.44 -11.82 -17.28
N TYR A 76 3.02 -10.75 -17.83
CA TYR A 76 4.24 -10.79 -18.63
C TYR A 76 5.45 -11.00 -17.73
N HIS A 77 5.55 -10.20 -16.65
CA HIS A 77 6.58 -10.32 -15.64
C HIS A 77 6.18 -11.32 -14.55
N SER A 78 7.17 -12.09 -14.06
CA SER A 78 7.01 -12.92 -12.86
C SER A 78 6.72 -12.05 -11.62
N PHE A 79 6.21 -12.67 -10.57
CA PHE A 79 5.99 -12.02 -9.27
C PHE A 79 7.25 -11.27 -8.79
N GLU A 80 8.41 -11.93 -8.81
CA GLU A 80 9.68 -11.37 -8.34
C GLU A 80 10.08 -10.11 -9.12
N ASN A 81 9.93 -10.12 -10.46
CA ASN A 81 10.23 -8.96 -11.28
C ASN A 81 9.28 -7.81 -11.00
N ARG A 82 7.97 -8.08 -10.85
CA ARG A 82 6.97 -7.06 -10.53
C ARG A 82 7.22 -6.44 -9.15
N LYS A 83 7.58 -7.28 -8.17
CA LYS A 83 7.97 -6.86 -6.82
C LYS A 83 9.18 -5.92 -6.88
N MET A 84 10.27 -6.35 -7.51
CA MET A 84 11.49 -5.56 -7.65
C MET A 84 11.24 -4.19 -8.31
N ILE A 85 10.41 -4.15 -9.36
CA ILE A 85 10.06 -2.89 -10.04
C ILE A 85 9.28 -1.96 -9.10
N LEU A 86 8.32 -2.49 -8.32
CA LEU A 86 7.52 -1.70 -7.38
C LEU A 86 8.36 -1.17 -6.21
N GLU A 87 9.27 -1.98 -5.67
CA GLU A 87 10.19 -1.57 -4.61
C GLU A 87 11.12 -0.41 -5.04
N ALA A 88 11.35 -0.24 -6.34
CA ALA A 88 12.10 0.89 -6.88
C ALA A 88 11.25 2.17 -7.05
N ILE A 89 9.94 2.12 -6.82
CA ILE A 89 9.04 3.26 -6.99
C ILE A 89 9.03 4.10 -5.71
N ARG A 90 9.42 5.36 -5.83
CA ARG A 90 9.54 6.32 -4.72
C ARG A 90 8.30 6.50 -3.84
N TYR A 91 7.11 6.10 -4.31
CA TYR A 91 5.85 6.20 -3.58
C TYR A 91 5.53 4.96 -2.75
N VAL A 92 6.25 3.86 -2.98
CA VAL A 92 6.01 2.57 -2.36
C VAL A 92 6.99 2.38 -1.20
N ASP A 93 6.46 2.06 -0.02
CA ASP A 93 7.28 1.80 1.16
C ASP A 93 7.43 0.30 1.42
N GLU A 94 6.42 -0.50 1.07
CA GLU A 94 6.41 -1.95 1.28
C GLU A 94 5.66 -2.67 0.17
N VAL A 95 6.15 -3.85 -0.24
CA VAL A 95 5.47 -4.72 -1.21
C VAL A 95 5.23 -6.08 -0.58
N ILE A 96 3.95 -6.49 -0.52
CA ILE A 96 3.52 -7.79 0.02
C ILE A 96 2.85 -8.66 -1.05
N PRO A 97 2.84 -9.99 -0.91
CA PRO A 97 2.16 -10.87 -1.84
C PRO A 97 0.65 -10.92 -1.58
N GLU A 98 -0.14 -10.96 -2.65
CA GLU A 98 -1.56 -11.32 -2.62
C GLU A 98 -1.74 -12.75 -3.15
N HIS A 99 -2.16 -13.67 -2.29
CA HIS A 99 -2.35 -15.09 -2.60
C HIS A 99 -3.83 -15.46 -2.77
N THR A 100 -4.73 -14.76 -2.07
CA THR A 100 -6.18 -15.02 -2.09
C THR A 100 -6.99 -13.72 -2.02
N TRP A 101 -8.28 -13.82 -2.30
CA TRP A 101 -9.20 -12.69 -2.13
C TRP A 101 -9.48 -12.38 -0.66
N GLU A 102 -9.50 -13.42 0.17
CA GLU A 102 -9.95 -13.40 1.56
C GLU A 102 -8.91 -12.76 2.49
N GLN A 103 -7.63 -12.76 2.12
CA GLN A 103 -6.56 -12.23 2.96
C GLN A 103 -6.68 -10.74 3.29
N LYS A 104 -7.49 -9.97 2.52
CA LYS A 104 -7.58 -8.50 2.67
C LYS A 104 -7.95 -8.02 4.07
N VAL A 105 -8.86 -8.72 4.76
CA VAL A 105 -9.22 -8.39 6.15
C VAL A 105 -8.02 -8.60 7.07
N GLN A 106 -7.32 -9.73 6.89
CA GLN A 106 -6.14 -10.04 7.69
C GLN A 106 -5.00 -9.06 7.42
N ASP A 107 -4.74 -8.73 6.13
CA ASP A 107 -3.71 -7.76 5.76
C ASP A 107 -3.97 -6.38 6.38
N VAL A 108 -5.25 -5.92 6.36
CA VAL A 108 -5.65 -4.64 6.97
C VAL A 108 -5.35 -4.64 8.47
N GLN A 109 -5.61 -5.74 9.16
CA GLN A 109 -5.38 -5.88 10.61
C GLN A 109 -3.89 -6.02 10.94
N ASP A 110 -3.17 -6.92 10.25
CA ASP A 110 -1.77 -7.23 10.53
C ASP A 110 -0.84 -6.04 10.25
N HIS A 111 -1.11 -5.31 9.17
CA HIS A 111 -0.35 -4.11 8.82
C HIS A 111 -0.88 -2.84 9.48
N GLN A 112 -1.99 -2.90 10.24
CA GLN A 112 -2.63 -1.75 10.89
C GLN A 112 -2.94 -0.65 9.87
N ILE A 113 -3.68 -1.02 8.82
CA ILE A 113 -4.02 -0.14 7.70
C ILE A 113 -5.15 0.81 8.08
N ASP A 114 -4.95 2.09 7.84
CA ASP A 114 -5.96 3.14 8.04
C ASP A 114 -6.81 3.39 6.79
N VAL A 115 -6.22 3.21 5.59
CA VAL A 115 -6.90 3.47 4.31
C VAL A 115 -6.64 2.35 3.31
N PHE A 116 -7.72 1.76 2.80
CA PHE A 116 -7.70 0.81 1.69
C PHE A 116 -8.07 1.55 0.40
N VAL A 117 -7.20 1.47 -0.62
CA VAL A 117 -7.36 2.20 -1.88
C VAL A 117 -7.46 1.23 -3.05
N MET A 118 -8.48 1.38 -3.90
CA MET A 118 -8.62 0.63 -5.15
C MET A 118 -9.04 1.55 -6.31
N GLY A 119 -8.96 1.04 -7.55
CA GLY A 119 -9.58 1.69 -8.69
C GLY A 119 -11.11 1.63 -8.62
N ASP A 120 -11.78 2.61 -9.25
CA ASP A 120 -13.24 2.73 -9.27
C ASP A 120 -13.94 1.59 -10.05
N ASP A 121 -13.22 0.84 -10.88
CA ASP A 121 -13.71 -0.40 -11.48
C ASP A 121 -14.06 -1.50 -10.46
N TRP A 122 -13.65 -1.31 -9.20
CA TRP A 122 -13.96 -2.17 -8.05
C TRP A 122 -14.95 -1.56 -7.06
N GLU A 123 -15.58 -0.43 -7.41
CA GLU A 123 -16.47 0.28 -6.49
C GLU A 123 -17.51 -0.63 -5.84
N GLY A 124 -17.64 -0.51 -4.52
CA GLY A 124 -18.57 -1.29 -3.69
C GLY A 124 -18.12 -2.71 -3.34
N LYS A 125 -17.16 -3.30 -4.08
CA LYS A 125 -16.78 -4.71 -3.87
C LYS A 125 -15.97 -4.96 -2.58
N PHE A 126 -15.36 -3.92 -2.04
CA PHE A 126 -14.54 -3.99 -0.82
C PHE A 126 -15.13 -3.19 0.34
N ASP A 127 -16.41 -2.83 0.26
CA ASP A 127 -17.12 -2.07 1.29
C ASP A 127 -17.19 -2.79 2.63
N PHE A 128 -17.07 -4.11 2.65
CA PHE A 128 -16.95 -4.90 3.87
C PHE A 128 -15.72 -4.56 4.72
N LEU A 129 -14.69 -3.93 4.14
CA LEU A 129 -13.51 -3.45 4.86
C LEU A 129 -13.75 -2.16 5.63
N LYS A 130 -14.88 -1.46 5.39
CA LYS A 130 -15.25 -0.21 6.10
C LYS A 130 -15.42 -0.40 7.61
N GLU A 131 -15.61 -1.63 8.07
CA GLU A 131 -15.60 -1.96 9.50
C GLU A 131 -14.20 -1.92 10.12
N HIS A 132 -13.15 -1.94 9.30
CA HIS A 132 -11.76 -2.05 9.74
C HIS A 132 -10.91 -0.82 9.37
N CYS A 133 -11.19 -0.16 8.24
CA CYS A 133 -10.43 0.99 7.74
C CYS A 133 -11.29 1.87 6.81
N GLU A 134 -10.78 3.04 6.46
CA GLU A 134 -11.35 3.87 5.39
C GLU A 134 -11.20 3.17 4.04
N VAL A 135 -12.25 3.12 3.21
CA VAL A 135 -12.21 2.52 1.86
C VAL A 135 -12.43 3.61 0.82
N VAL A 136 -11.46 3.76 -0.07
CA VAL A 136 -11.45 4.80 -1.12
C VAL A 136 -11.31 4.17 -2.49
N TYR A 137 -12.19 4.58 -3.41
CA TYR A 137 -12.11 4.18 -4.82
C TYR A 137 -11.62 5.37 -5.66
N LEU A 138 -10.50 5.20 -6.36
CA LEU A 138 -9.89 6.25 -7.16
C LEU A 138 -10.28 6.10 -8.63
N PRO A 139 -10.68 7.19 -9.30
CA PRO A 139 -10.97 7.16 -10.73
C PRO A 139 -9.76 6.67 -11.50
N ARG A 140 -10.02 5.80 -12.48
CA ARG A 140 -9.02 5.23 -13.36
C ARG A 140 -8.31 6.30 -14.16
N THR A 141 -7.02 6.13 -14.37
CA THR A 141 -6.27 6.99 -15.29
C THR A 141 -6.62 6.62 -16.74
N GLU A 142 -7.18 7.56 -17.48
CA GLU A 142 -7.58 7.38 -18.88
C GLU A 142 -6.36 7.25 -19.82
N GLY A 143 -6.58 6.64 -20.96
CA GLY A 143 -5.60 6.58 -22.06
C GLY A 143 -4.47 5.57 -21.89
N ILE A 144 -4.48 4.74 -20.84
CA ILE A 144 -3.47 3.68 -20.63
C ILE A 144 -4.02 2.47 -19.90
N SER A 145 -3.64 1.29 -20.32
CA SER A 145 -3.85 0.04 -19.58
C SER A 145 -2.85 -1.02 -20.00
N THR A 146 -2.57 -1.97 -19.11
CA THR A 146 -1.74 -3.15 -19.43
C THR A 146 -2.29 -3.93 -20.63
N THR A 147 -3.61 -4.04 -20.77
CA THR A 147 -4.27 -4.70 -21.90
C THR A 147 -4.00 -3.97 -23.20
N GLN A 148 -4.09 -2.63 -23.21
CA GLN A 148 -3.78 -1.81 -24.37
C GLN A 148 -2.31 -2.00 -24.78
N ILE A 149 -1.37 -1.89 -23.83
CA ILE A 149 0.06 -2.09 -24.13
C ILE A 149 0.30 -3.46 -24.75
N LYS A 150 -0.30 -4.54 -24.24
CA LYS A 150 -0.17 -5.89 -24.81
C LYS A 150 -0.70 -5.98 -26.23
N ASN A 151 -1.83 -5.36 -26.50
CA ASN A 151 -2.44 -5.32 -27.84
C ASN A 151 -1.59 -4.52 -28.84
N ASP A 152 -1.08 -3.37 -28.43
CA ASP A 152 -0.24 -2.49 -29.25
C ASP A 152 1.07 -3.20 -29.63
N LEU A 153 1.71 -3.87 -28.69
CA LEU A 153 2.93 -4.65 -28.94
C LEU A 153 2.68 -5.82 -29.93
N LEU A 154 1.54 -6.49 -29.82
CA LEU A 154 1.16 -7.55 -30.76
C LEU A 154 0.86 -7.02 -32.17
N ALA A 155 0.35 -5.79 -32.28
CA ALA A 155 0.07 -5.14 -33.56
C ALA A 155 1.35 -4.72 -34.32
N VAL A 156 2.40 -4.32 -33.59
CA VAL A 156 3.70 -3.93 -34.15
C VAL A 156 4.49 -5.15 -34.65
N SER A 157 4.18 -6.35 -34.14
CA SER A 157 4.88 -7.60 -34.51
C SER A 157 4.38 -8.26 -35.78
N LYS A 158 3.45 -7.64 -36.51
CA LYS A 158 2.92 -8.07 -37.80
C LYS A 158 3.43 -7.17 -38.94
#